data_1a2f1f76530363373194df05c09cef80
#
_entry.id   1a2f1f76530363373194df05c09cef80
#
_cell.length_a   1.000
_cell.length_b   1.000
_cell.length_c   1.000
_cell.angle_alpha   90.00
_cell.angle_beta   90.00
_cell.angle_gamma   90.00
#
_symmetry.space_group_name_H-M   'P 1'
#
loop_
_entity.id
_entity.type
_entity.pdbx_description
1 polymer ?
#
loop_
_entity_poly.entity_id
_entity_poly.type
_entity_poly.pdbx_seq_one_letter_code
_entity_poly.pdbx_strand_id
1 'polypeptide(L)'
;MLGGSAVHFSLAASFFTEVRVVGPVGEDFRDEHFEVLESRGVITDDIERVEGGRTFFWQGHYEYDMNVAHTDDTQLNVFAEFDPKLSADSRAADLLFLGNIQPDLQRRVRSECDGAAFAGLDSMNLWIDTERDSLVAAIGETDCVLLNDAEIRMLTGEPNLARAARAVMEMGPQVVVAKRGEYGAALFSGDEFFAIPGYLLEDVRDPTGAGDSFAGGFLGYLDSHRAGGSSPLDGEVLRQAMAVGSVLASFNVEDFGTERIRSLTTDEIAARLHEFRRITHFDVDAAQIQIG
;
A
#
# COMPACT_ATOMS: atom_id res chain seq x y z
N MET A 1 14.65 -8.99 10.87
CA MET A 1 13.90 -7.84 11.44
C MET A 1 12.43 -8.01 11.14
N LEU A 2 11.54 -7.35 11.89
CA LEU A 2 10.11 -7.32 11.61
C LEU A 2 9.85 -6.49 10.35
N GLY A 3 9.03 -7.03 9.45
CA GLY A 3 8.66 -6.42 8.18
C GLY A 3 7.47 -7.16 7.55
N GLY A 4 7.34 -7.04 6.24
CA GLY A 4 6.26 -7.63 5.45
C GLY A 4 5.09 -6.66 5.25
N SER A 5 4.38 -6.84 4.13
CA SER A 5 3.33 -5.92 3.67
C SER A 5 2.26 -5.65 4.73
N ALA A 6 1.76 -6.71 5.38
CA ALA A 6 0.73 -6.56 6.40
C ALA A 6 1.17 -5.70 7.60
N VAL A 7 2.44 -5.82 8.03
CA VAL A 7 2.96 -5.06 9.18
C VAL A 7 3.15 -3.59 8.82
N HIS A 8 3.83 -3.30 7.71
CA HIS A 8 4.05 -1.91 7.26
C HIS A 8 2.74 -1.18 6.98
N PHE A 9 1.83 -1.84 6.26
CA PHE A 9 0.49 -1.32 5.99
C PHE A 9 -0.26 -1.01 7.30
N SER A 10 -0.33 -1.97 8.21
CA SER A 10 -1.11 -1.84 9.44
C SER A 10 -0.61 -0.74 10.35
N LEU A 11 0.71 -0.62 10.52
CA LEU A 11 1.31 0.44 11.31
C LEU A 11 1.05 1.82 10.71
N ALA A 12 1.07 1.95 9.38
CA ALA A 12 0.76 3.21 8.70
C ALA A 12 -0.74 3.56 8.76
N ALA A 13 -1.62 2.58 8.51
CA ALA A 13 -3.07 2.79 8.52
C ALA A 13 -3.62 3.07 9.93
N SER A 14 -3.00 2.51 10.98
CA SER A 14 -3.43 2.65 12.39
C SER A 14 -3.43 4.09 12.91
N PHE A 15 -2.83 5.04 12.20
CA PHE A 15 -2.93 6.47 12.51
C PHE A 15 -4.31 7.06 12.19
N PHE A 16 -5.10 6.38 11.35
CA PHE A 16 -6.32 6.94 10.76
C PHE A 16 -7.57 6.12 11.05
N THR A 17 -7.41 4.79 11.19
CA THR A 17 -8.54 3.87 11.35
C THR A 17 -8.17 2.64 12.19
N GLU A 18 -9.17 1.89 12.65
CA GLU A 18 -8.99 0.56 13.22
C GLU A 18 -8.53 -0.40 12.14
N VAL A 19 -7.51 -1.20 12.42
CA VAL A 19 -6.96 -2.16 11.47
C VAL A 19 -7.04 -3.57 12.01
N ARG A 20 -7.53 -4.51 11.19
CA ARG A 20 -7.55 -5.95 11.46
C ARG A 20 -6.63 -6.64 10.47
N VAL A 21 -5.73 -7.50 10.98
CA VAL A 21 -4.76 -8.23 10.16
C VAL A 21 -5.15 -9.68 10.04
N VAL A 22 -5.15 -10.18 8.80
CA VAL A 22 -5.33 -11.61 8.49
C VAL A 22 -4.06 -12.12 7.82
N GLY A 23 -3.46 -13.14 8.35
CA GLY A 23 -2.24 -13.74 7.78
C GLY A 23 -1.69 -14.87 8.62
N PRO A 24 -0.82 -15.74 8.07
CA PRO A 24 -0.16 -16.79 8.81
C PRO A 24 1.20 -16.34 9.30
N VAL A 25 1.60 -16.80 10.48
CA VAL A 25 2.96 -16.67 11.01
C VAL A 25 3.43 -18.01 11.58
N GLY A 26 4.74 -18.25 11.57
CA GLY A 26 5.35 -19.40 12.22
C GLY A 26 5.72 -19.14 13.68
N GLU A 27 6.38 -20.11 14.30
CA GLU A 27 6.84 -20.02 15.70
C GLU A 27 7.92 -18.96 15.92
N ASP A 28 8.61 -18.55 14.86
CA ASP A 28 9.62 -17.51 14.87
C ASP A 28 9.03 -16.08 14.92
N PHE A 29 7.71 -15.93 14.74
CA PHE A 29 7.00 -14.67 14.97
C PHE A 29 6.61 -14.60 16.45
N ARG A 30 7.49 -13.96 17.25
CA ARG A 30 7.43 -13.92 18.71
C ARG A 30 6.39 -12.92 19.22
N ASP A 31 6.05 -13.01 20.52
CA ASP A 31 5.09 -12.12 21.16
C ASP A 31 5.48 -10.65 21.03
N GLU A 32 6.79 -10.33 21.06
CA GLU A 32 7.27 -8.97 20.84
C GLU A 32 6.87 -8.38 19.47
N HIS A 33 6.66 -9.22 18.45
CA HIS A 33 6.20 -8.79 17.13
C HIS A 33 4.69 -8.47 17.16
N PHE A 34 3.91 -9.23 17.92
CA PHE A 34 2.49 -8.91 18.16
C PHE A 34 2.34 -7.62 18.95
N GLU A 35 3.17 -7.43 20.00
CA GLU A 35 3.17 -6.20 20.80
C GLU A 35 3.41 -4.94 19.94
N VAL A 36 4.23 -5.02 18.90
CA VAL A 36 4.42 -3.90 17.96
C VAL A 36 3.12 -3.49 17.29
N LEU A 37 2.33 -4.46 16.79
CA LEU A 37 1.04 -4.22 16.16
C LEU A 37 -0.01 -3.75 17.17
N GLU A 38 -0.14 -4.48 18.28
CA GLU A 38 -1.15 -4.25 19.32
C GLU A 38 -0.94 -2.92 20.06
N SER A 39 0.32 -2.48 20.23
CA SER A 39 0.64 -1.16 20.81
C SER A 39 0.10 0.01 19.97
N ARG A 40 -0.21 -0.22 18.70
CA ARG A 40 -0.84 0.72 17.78
C ARG A 40 -2.35 0.49 17.63
N GLY A 41 -2.94 -0.40 18.46
CA GLY A 41 -4.36 -0.73 18.39
C GLY A 41 -4.74 -1.62 17.19
N VAL A 42 -3.77 -2.23 16.53
CA VAL A 42 -4.03 -3.20 15.45
C VAL A 42 -4.56 -4.49 16.05
N ILE A 43 -5.66 -5.00 15.51
CA ILE A 43 -6.31 -6.25 15.95
C ILE A 43 -5.66 -7.42 15.23
N THR A 44 -5.14 -8.36 16.01
CA THR A 44 -4.32 -9.49 15.56
C THR A 44 -5.01 -10.85 15.68
N ASP A 45 -6.30 -10.86 16.02
CA ASP A 45 -7.07 -12.07 16.33
C ASP A 45 -7.11 -13.09 15.17
N ASP A 46 -7.03 -12.60 13.92
CA ASP A 46 -7.05 -13.42 12.71
C ASP A 46 -5.62 -13.70 12.17
N ILE A 47 -4.57 -13.46 12.96
CA ILE A 47 -3.22 -13.93 12.65
C ILE A 47 -3.08 -15.37 13.11
N GLU A 48 -3.01 -16.31 12.16
CA GLU A 48 -2.84 -17.75 12.46
C GLU A 48 -1.37 -18.06 12.83
N ARG A 49 -1.13 -18.57 14.03
CA ARG A 49 0.17 -19.13 14.42
C ARG A 49 0.22 -20.61 14.02
N VAL A 50 1.08 -20.93 13.06
CA VAL A 50 1.25 -22.29 12.56
C VAL A 50 2.35 -22.99 13.34
N GLU A 51 1.96 -24.01 14.13
CA GLU A 51 2.87 -24.82 14.96
C GLU A 51 3.90 -25.57 14.08
N GLY A 52 5.17 -25.55 14.46
CA GLY A 52 6.27 -26.14 13.72
C GLY A 52 6.63 -25.39 12.41
N GLY A 53 5.88 -24.34 12.08
CA GLY A 53 6.10 -23.55 10.88
C GLY A 53 7.09 -22.41 11.07
N ARG A 54 7.57 -21.85 9.95
CA ARG A 54 8.35 -20.62 9.92
C ARG A 54 7.57 -19.53 9.19
N THR A 55 7.73 -18.32 9.65
CA THR A 55 7.14 -17.13 9.00
C THR A 55 7.74 -16.95 7.61
N PHE A 56 6.95 -16.34 6.70
CA PHE A 56 7.45 -15.88 5.41
C PHE A 56 8.75 -15.08 5.58
N PHE A 57 9.70 -15.35 4.72
CA PHE A 57 10.98 -14.66 4.73
C PHE A 57 11.29 -14.14 3.32
N TRP A 58 11.70 -12.88 3.27
CA TRP A 58 12.22 -12.26 2.07
C TRP A 58 13.53 -11.54 2.41
N GLN A 59 14.50 -11.68 1.52
CA GLN A 59 15.76 -10.95 1.57
C GLN A 59 16.06 -10.37 0.19
N GLY A 60 16.52 -9.13 0.19
CA GLY A 60 16.93 -8.45 -1.03
C GLY A 60 17.97 -7.39 -0.75
N HIS A 61 18.47 -6.82 -1.83
CA HIS A 61 19.35 -5.66 -1.80
C HIS A 61 18.88 -4.60 -2.79
N TYR A 62 19.34 -3.39 -2.58
CA TYR A 62 19.11 -2.25 -3.47
C TYR A 62 20.43 -1.82 -4.09
N GLU A 63 20.39 -1.39 -5.34
CA GLU A 63 21.53 -0.77 -5.99
C GLU A 63 21.67 0.71 -5.60
N TYR A 64 22.61 1.40 -6.23
CA TYR A 64 23.01 2.77 -5.88
C TYR A 64 21.85 3.77 -5.78
N ASP A 65 20.83 3.65 -6.62
CA ASP A 65 19.70 4.58 -6.67
C ASP A 65 18.55 4.25 -5.70
N MET A 66 18.66 3.13 -4.98
CA MET A 66 17.67 2.68 -3.97
C MET A 66 16.23 2.53 -4.49
N ASN A 67 16.00 2.53 -5.81
CA ASN A 67 14.65 2.49 -6.40
C ASN A 67 14.19 1.08 -6.78
N VAL A 68 15.12 0.16 -7.06
CA VAL A 68 14.81 -1.19 -7.51
C VAL A 68 15.30 -2.20 -6.48
N ALA A 69 14.37 -2.98 -5.94
CA ALA A 69 14.68 -4.11 -5.08
C ALA A 69 15.09 -5.32 -5.92
N HIS A 70 16.24 -5.89 -5.61
CA HIS A 70 16.69 -7.17 -6.15
C HIS A 70 16.47 -8.25 -5.10
N THR A 71 15.70 -9.28 -5.45
CA THR A 71 15.43 -10.40 -4.54
C THR A 71 16.61 -11.37 -4.53
N ASP A 72 17.17 -11.60 -3.35
CA ASP A 72 18.24 -12.57 -3.12
C ASP A 72 17.70 -13.93 -2.67
N ASP A 73 16.68 -13.93 -1.78
CA ASP A 73 16.03 -15.13 -1.26
C ASP A 73 14.55 -14.87 -0.94
N THR A 74 13.72 -15.87 -1.21
CA THR A 74 12.29 -15.87 -0.84
C THR A 74 11.91 -17.24 -0.33
N GLN A 75 11.48 -17.32 0.91
CA GLN A 75 10.98 -18.54 1.55
C GLN A 75 9.49 -18.34 1.90
N LEU A 76 8.62 -19.00 1.16
CA LEU A 76 7.18 -18.89 1.40
C LEU A 76 6.77 -19.44 2.77
N ASN A 77 7.43 -20.53 3.22
CA ASN A 77 7.18 -21.13 4.52
C ASN A 77 5.67 -21.37 4.74
N VAL A 78 5.11 -20.87 5.87
CA VAL A 78 3.66 -21.02 6.18
C VAL A 78 2.73 -20.36 5.16
N PHE A 79 3.22 -19.45 4.33
CA PHE A 79 2.43 -18.86 3.24
C PHE A 79 2.13 -19.82 2.09
N ALA A 80 2.97 -20.87 1.92
CA ALA A 80 2.81 -21.81 0.80
C ALA A 80 1.48 -22.59 0.86
N GLU A 81 0.98 -22.81 2.07
CA GLU A 81 -0.27 -23.56 2.31
C GLU A 81 -1.31 -22.70 3.05
N PHE A 82 -1.17 -21.38 3.00
CA PHE A 82 -2.06 -20.48 3.71
C PHE A 82 -3.49 -20.56 3.19
N ASP A 83 -4.40 -20.80 4.11
CA ASP A 83 -5.84 -20.85 3.90
C ASP A 83 -6.51 -19.77 4.78
N PRO A 84 -6.79 -18.57 4.27
CA PRO A 84 -7.31 -17.47 5.07
C PRO A 84 -8.59 -17.85 5.81
N LYS A 85 -8.60 -17.62 7.14
CA LYS A 85 -9.79 -17.82 8.00
C LYS A 85 -10.16 -16.47 8.60
N LEU A 86 -11.19 -15.86 8.07
CA LEU A 86 -11.65 -14.57 8.54
C LEU A 86 -12.69 -14.73 9.65
N SER A 87 -12.53 -13.99 10.74
CA SER A 87 -13.59 -13.80 11.72
C SER A 87 -14.80 -13.08 11.14
N ALA A 88 -15.92 -13.09 11.84
CA ALA A 88 -17.11 -12.35 11.41
C ALA A 88 -16.83 -10.84 11.32
N ASP A 89 -16.04 -10.31 12.24
CA ASP A 89 -15.68 -8.89 12.28
C ASP A 89 -14.76 -8.50 11.11
N SER A 90 -13.80 -9.36 10.74
CA SER A 90 -12.95 -9.11 9.58
C SER A 90 -13.71 -9.19 8.26
N ARG A 91 -14.71 -10.10 8.15
CA ARG A 91 -15.60 -10.13 6.97
C ARG A 91 -16.50 -8.91 6.87
N ALA A 92 -16.81 -8.27 7.99
CA ALA A 92 -17.68 -7.09 8.05
C ALA A 92 -16.90 -5.77 7.84
N ALA A 93 -15.61 -5.82 7.53
CA ALA A 93 -14.83 -4.63 7.28
C ALA A 93 -15.37 -3.82 6.09
N ASP A 94 -15.53 -2.53 6.27
CA ASP A 94 -16.02 -1.62 5.23
C ASP A 94 -15.00 -1.30 4.15
N LEU A 95 -13.70 -1.32 4.51
CA LEU A 95 -12.58 -1.16 3.60
C LEU A 95 -11.66 -2.37 3.69
N LEU A 96 -11.35 -2.96 2.54
CA LEU A 96 -10.48 -4.12 2.41
C LEU A 96 -9.18 -3.74 1.70
N PHE A 97 -8.04 -4.16 2.23
CA PHE A 97 -6.77 -4.13 1.52
C PHE A 97 -6.25 -5.55 1.28
N LEU A 98 -6.12 -5.90 0.03
CA LEU A 98 -5.56 -7.17 -0.43
C LEU A 98 -4.07 -6.96 -0.69
N GLY A 99 -3.25 -7.20 0.32
CA GLY A 99 -1.80 -7.07 0.24
C GLY A 99 -1.18 -8.08 -0.74
N ASN A 100 0.11 -7.91 -1.00
CA ASN A 100 0.84 -8.73 -1.94
C ASN A 100 0.89 -10.21 -1.51
N ILE A 101 0.07 -11.04 -2.14
CA ILE A 101 -0.02 -12.49 -1.99
C ILE A 101 -0.54 -13.10 -3.29
N GLN A 102 -0.59 -14.45 -3.37
CA GLN A 102 -1.14 -15.17 -4.52
C GLN A 102 -2.55 -14.64 -4.89
N PRO A 103 -2.81 -14.29 -6.15
CA PRO A 103 -4.04 -13.63 -6.59
C PRO A 103 -5.34 -14.41 -6.31
N ASP A 104 -5.33 -15.75 -6.37
CA ASP A 104 -6.51 -16.54 -6.05
C ASP A 104 -6.90 -16.44 -4.57
N LEU A 105 -5.93 -16.26 -3.66
CA LEU A 105 -6.21 -15.98 -2.25
C LEU A 105 -6.81 -14.58 -2.07
N GLN A 106 -6.30 -13.57 -2.80
CA GLN A 106 -6.86 -12.22 -2.80
C GLN A 106 -8.33 -12.25 -3.24
N ARG A 107 -8.66 -12.94 -4.34
CA ARG A 107 -10.02 -13.10 -4.85
C ARG A 107 -10.93 -13.82 -3.85
N ARG A 108 -10.43 -14.87 -3.23
CA ARG A 108 -11.19 -15.61 -2.22
C ARG A 108 -11.54 -14.70 -1.04
N VAL A 109 -10.56 -13.98 -0.46
CA VAL A 109 -10.81 -13.03 0.62
C VAL A 109 -11.79 -11.95 0.18
N ARG A 110 -11.64 -11.40 -1.05
CA ARG A 110 -12.59 -10.42 -1.59
C ARG A 110 -14.01 -10.95 -1.63
N SER A 111 -14.19 -12.22 -2.03
CA SER A 111 -15.53 -12.84 -2.09
C SER A 111 -16.14 -13.12 -0.71
N GLU A 112 -15.31 -13.32 0.33
CA GLU A 112 -15.77 -13.47 1.72
C GLU A 112 -16.11 -12.13 2.38
N CYS A 113 -15.56 -11.01 1.85
CA CYS A 113 -15.81 -9.64 2.28
C CYS A 113 -16.66 -8.88 1.22
N ASP A 114 -17.70 -9.50 0.71
CA ASP A 114 -18.54 -8.96 -0.36
C ASP A 114 -19.30 -7.68 0.02
N GLY A 115 -19.46 -7.43 1.32
CA GLY A 115 -20.04 -6.22 1.89
C GLY A 115 -19.09 -5.02 1.96
N ALA A 116 -17.78 -5.19 1.71
CA ALA A 116 -16.82 -4.10 1.77
C ALA A 116 -17.15 -3.02 0.74
N ALA A 117 -17.30 -1.78 1.22
CA ALA A 117 -17.66 -0.63 0.40
C ALA A 117 -16.53 -0.17 -0.53
N PHE A 118 -15.30 -0.52 -0.22
CA PHE A 118 -14.12 -0.21 -1.03
C PHE A 118 -13.02 -1.26 -0.82
N ALA A 119 -12.44 -1.74 -1.91
CA ALA A 119 -11.36 -2.72 -1.90
C ALA A 119 -10.15 -2.22 -2.69
N GLY A 120 -8.99 -2.16 -2.02
CA GLY A 120 -7.69 -1.90 -2.63
C GLY A 120 -6.87 -3.18 -2.79
N LEU A 121 -6.02 -3.24 -3.82
CA LEU A 121 -5.14 -4.37 -4.11
C LEU A 121 -3.72 -3.88 -4.39
N ASP A 122 -2.75 -4.56 -3.84
CA ASP A 122 -1.33 -4.50 -4.24
C ASP A 122 -0.86 -5.87 -4.76
N SER A 123 0.22 -5.86 -5.55
CA SER A 123 0.80 -7.07 -6.12
C SER A 123 2.30 -6.86 -6.36
N MET A 124 2.95 -7.82 -7.04
CA MET A 124 4.36 -7.73 -7.42
C MET A 124 4.61 -8.43 -8.76
N ASN A 125 5.80 -8.19 -9.32
CA ASN A 125 6.26 -8.76 -10.58
C ASN A 125 6.14 -10.30 -10.63
N LEU A 126 6.37 -11.00 -9.51
CA LEU A 126 6.23 -12.46 -9.46
C LEU A 126 4.86 -12.92 -9.97
N TRP A 127 3.78 -12.32 -9.46
CA TRP A 127 2.43 -12.71 -9.85
C TRP A 127 2.04 -12.25 -11.26
N ILE A 128 2.62 -11.14 -11.73
CA ILE A 128 2.47 -10.69 -13.11
C ILE A 128 3.09 -11.72 -14.09
N ASP A 129 4.22 -12.32 -13.71
CA ASP A 129 4.92 -13.31 -14.52
C ASP A 129 4.27 -14.70 -14.46
N THR A 130 3.87 -15.14 -13.25
CA THR A 130 3.49 -16.54 -13.03
C THR A 130 1.99 -16.79 -12.98
N GLU A 131 1.18 -15.78 -12.58
CA GLU A 131 -0.25 -15.92 -12.30
C GLU A 131 -1.07 -14.77 -12.93
N ARG A 132 -0.65 -14.30 -14.11
CA ARG A 132 -1.18 -13.09 -14.73
C ARG A 132 -2.71 -13.10 -14.87
N ASP A 133 -3.29 -14.21 -15.34
CA ASP A 133 -4.74 -14.29 -15.59
C ASP A 133 -5.54 -14.21 -14.27
N SER A 134 -5.04 -14.86 -13.22
CA SER A 134 -5.63 -14.77 -11.88
C SER A 134 -5.48 -13.36 -11.29
N LEU A 135 -4.33 -12.70 -11.51
CA LEU A 135 -4.11 -11.32 -11.07
C LEU A 135 -5.05 -10.34 -11.78
N VAL A 136 -5.23 -10.47 -13.10
CA VAL A 136 -6.17 -9.64 -13.86
C VAL A 136 -7.59 -9.82 -13.34
N ALA A 137 -7.98 -11.07 -13.02
CA ALA A 137 -9.29 -11.34 -12.42
C ALA A 137 -9.41 -10.69 -11.02
N ALA A 138 -8.36 -10.76 -10.18
CA ALA A 138 -8.36 -10.12 -8.86
C ALA A 138 -8.48 -8.58 -8.98
N ILE A 139 -7.74 -7.98 -9.91
CA ILE A 139 -7.83 -6.55 -10.22
C ILE A 139 -9.26 -6.15 -10.60
N GLY A 140 -9.92 -6.96 -11.43
CA GLY A 140 -11.30 -6.72 -11.86
C GLY A 140 -12.35 -6.78 -10.75
N GLU A 141 -12.01 -7.36 -9.61
CA GLU A 141 -12.88 -7.48 -8.43
C GLU A 141 -12.63 -6.38 -7.37
N THR A 142 -11.75 -5.40 -7.66
CA THR A 142 -11.34 -4.35 -6.72
C THR A 142 -11.63 -2.95 -7.25
N ASP A 143 -11.70 -1.97 -6.35
CA ASP A 143 -12.00 -0.57 -6.68
C ASP A 143 -10.73 0.24 -6.93
N CYS A 144 -9.61 -0.15 -6.30
CA CYS A 144 -8.34 0.55 -6.36
C CYS A 144 -7.18 -0.43 -6.50
N VAL A 145 -6.20 -0.09 -7.34
CA VAL A 145 -4.95 -0.84 -7.50
C VAL A 145 -3.76 0.07 -7.22
N LEU A 146 -2.85 -0.39 -6.37
CA LEU A 146 -1.65 0.33 -5.97
C LEU A 146 -0.40 -0.45 -6.41
N LEU A 147 0.09 -0.23 -7.60
CA LEU A 147 1.27 -0.90 -8.16
C LEU A 147 2.41 0.11 -8.38
N ASN A 148 3.64 -0.38 -8.47
CA ASN A 148 4.71 0.49 -8.95
C ASN A 148 4.63 0.65 -10.48
N ASP A 149 5.31 1.66 -11.02
CA ASP A 149 5.21 2.01 -12.43
C ASP A 149 5.84 0.96 -13.36
N ALA A 150 6.81 0.18 -12.88
CA ALA A 150 7.38 -0.94 -13.63
C ALA A 150 6.38 -2.12 -13.70
N GLU A 151 5.71 -2.44 -12.60
CA GLU A 151 4.66 -3.47 -12.54
C GLU A 151 3.48 -3.14 -13.45
N ILE A 152 3.02 -1.88 -13.44
CA ILE A 152 1.93 -1.42 -14.33
C ILE A 152 2.32 -1.61 -15.80
N ARG A 153 3.54 -1.21 -16.18
CA ARG A 153 4.04 -1.41 -17.55
C ARG A 153 4.18 -2.88 -17.91
N MET A 154 4.69 -3.69 -16.99
CA MET A 154 4.86 -5.13 -17.19
C MET A 154 3.51 -5.83 -17.36
N LEU A 155 2.53 -5.53 -16.51
CA LEU A 155 1.18 -6.09 -16.56
C LEU A 155 0.47 -5.78 -17.90
N THR A 156 0.66 -4.57 -18.42
CA THR A 156 -0.07 -4.09 -19.60
C THR A 156 0.72 -4.20 -20.91
N GLY A 157 2.05 -4.32 -20.84
CA GLY A 157 2.93 -4.24 -22.01
C GLY A 157 3.04 -2.83 -22.62
N GLU A 158 2.53 -1.81 -21.94
CA GLU A 158 2.47 -0.42 -22.42
C GLU A 158 3.57 0.42 -21.76
N PRO A 159 4.53 0.99 -22.53
CA PRO A 159 5.65 1.74 -21.95
C PRO A 159 5.24 3.13 -21.42
N ASN A 160 4.17 3.75 -21.93
CA ASN A 160 3.71 5.03 -21.44
C ASN A 160 2.83 4.84 -20.20
N LEU A 161 3.25 5.40 -19.07
CA LEU A 161 2.58 5.19 -17.78
C LEU A 161 1.10 5.58 -17.77
N ALA A 162 0.74 6.69 -18.42
CA ALA A 162 -0.64 7.14 -18.44
C ALA A 162 -1.55 6.19 -19.26
N ARG A 163 -1.04 5.67 -20.40
CA ARG A 163 -1.76 4.66 -21.17
C ARG A 163 -1.81 3.31 -20.42
N ALA A 164 -0.71 2.93 -19.80
CA ALA A 164 -0.63 1.71 -18.99
C ALA A 164 -1.62 1.74 -17.82
N ALA A 165 -1.70 2.85 -17.08
CA ALA A 165 -2.66 3.00 -15.98
C ALA A 165 -4.12 2.95 -16.48
N ARG A 166 -4.42 3.55 -17.62
CA ARG A 166 -5.76 3.46 -18.24
C ARG A 166 -6.09 2.02 -18.65
N ALA A 167 -5.12 1.28 -19.19
CA ALA A 167 -5.31 -0.14 -19.51
C ALA A 167 -5.57 -0.99 -18.25
N VAL A 168 -4.99 -0.65 -17.09
CA VAL A 168 -5.35 -1.28 -15.82
C VAL A 168 -6.77 -0.90 -15.39
N MET A 169 -7.18 0.36 -15.57
CA MET A 169 -8.57 0.78 -15.27
C MET A 169 -9.59 0.03 -16.14
N GLU A 170 -9.25 -0.30 -17.40
CA GLU A 170 -10.10 -1.12 -18.26
C GLU A 170 -10.29 -2.56 -17.76
N MET A 171 -9.43 -3.05 -16.85
CA MET A 171 -9.59 -4.35 -16.19
C MET A 171 -10.65 -4.32 -15.08
N GLY A 172 -11.07 -3.13 -14.57
CA GLY A 172 -12.16 -2.98 -13.61
C GLY A 172 -12.02 -1.90 -12.55
N PRO A 173 -10.84 -1.62 -11.99
CA PRO A 173 -10.71 -0.66 -10.89
C PRO A 173 -11.02 0.76 -11.32
N GLN A 174 -11.64 1.53 -10.42
CA GLN A 174 -11.97 2.95 -10.65
C GLN A 174 -10.79 3.88 -10.34
N VAL A 175 -9.83 3.40 -9.54
CA VAL A 175 -8.64 4.15 -9.12
C VAL A 175 -7.39 3.31 -9.38
N VAL A 176 -6.39 3.90 -10.01
CA VAL A 176 -5.06 3.31 -10.16
C VAL A 176 -4.03 4.28 -9.59
N VAL A 177 -3.25 3.79 -8.62
CA VAL A 177 -2.11 4.51 -8.06
C VAL A 177 -0.82 3.88 -8.57
N ALA A 178 -0.03 4.66 -9.31
CA ALA A 178 1.29 4.28 -9.79
C ALA A 178 2.35 4.83 -8.84
N LYS A 179 2.94 3.97 -8.02
CA LYS A 179 4.07 4.30 -7.12
C LYS A 179 5.35 4.41 -7.95
N ARG A 180 6.22 5.41 -7.71
CA ARG A 180 7.39 5.72 -8.55
C ARG A 180 8.65 5.97 -7.73
N GLY A 181 8.77 5.34 -6.56
CA GLY A 181 9.91 5.50 -5.67
C GLY A 181 10.14 6.96 -5.28
N GLU A 182 11.35 7.44 -5.39
CA GLU A 182 11.73 8.82 -5.08
C GLU A 182 11.02 9.88 -5.94
N TYR A 183 10.53 9.50 -7.13
CA TYR A 183 9.77 10.38 -8.01
C TYR A 183 8.31 10.57 -7.58
N GLY A 184 7.89 9.96 -6.47
CA GLY A 184 6.55 10.10 -5.88
C GLY A 184 5.52 9.14 -6.44
N ALA A 185 4.31 9.62 -6.73
CA ALA A 185 3.22 8.78 -7.21
C ALA A 185 2.27 9.54 -8.15
N ALA A 186 1.56 8.77 -8.99
CA ALA A 186 0.51 9.29 -9.86
C ALA A 186 -0.78 8.52 -9.63
N LEU A 187 -1.90 9.22 -9.54
CA LEU A 187 -3.25 8.69 -9.39
C LEU A 187 -4.04 8.94 -10.66
N PHE A 188 -4.77 7.95 -11.09
CA PHE A 188 -5.71 7.99 -12.21
C PHE A 188 -7.09 7.59 -11.68
N SER A 189 -8.13 8.40 -11.94
CA SER A 189 -9.52 8.12 -11.55
C SER A 189 -10.46 8.76 -12.57
N GLY A 190 -11.25 7.94 -13.27
CA GLY A 190 -12.02 8.41 -14.42
C GLY A 190 -11.12 9.08 -15.47
N ASP A 191 -11.49 10.27 -15.90
CA ASP A 191 -10.68 11.07 -16.84
C ASP A 191 -9.62 11.92 -16.13
N GLU A 192 -9.62 11.96 -14.80
CA GLU A 192 -8.71 12.78 -14.01
C GLU A 192 -7.36 12.09 -13.77
N PHE A 193 -6.38 12.94 -13.57
CA PHE A 193 -5.01 12.56 -13.25
C PHE A 193 -4.47 13.53 -12.20
N PHE A 194 -3.81 12.97 -11.18
CA PHE A 194 -3.11 13.74 -10.16
C PHE A 194 -1.71 13.15 -9.94
N ALA A 195 -0.70 13.98 -9.83
CA ALA A 195 0.65 13.55 -9.51
C ALA A 195 1.20 14.34 -8.34
N ILE A 196 1.93 13.65 -7.48
CA ILE A 196 2.61 14.23 -6.34
C ILE A 196 4.08 13.77 -6.36
N PRO A 197 5.07 14.65 -6.11
CA PRO A 197 6.46 14.23 -6.00
C PRO A 197 6.68 13.37 -4.75
N GLY A 198 7.81 12.68 -4.67
CA GLY A 198 8.28 12.12 -3.41
C GLY A 198 8.67 13.24 -2.44
N TYR A 199 8.55 12.99 -1.15
CA TYR A 199 9.15 13.87 -0.15
C TYR A 199 10.67 13.64 -0.17
N LEU A 200 11.43 14.69 -0.51
CA LEU A 200 12.87 14.59 -0.67
C LEU A 200 13.56 14.43 0.69
N LEU A 201 14.35 13.36 0.81
CA LEU A 201 15.17 13.05 1.97
C LEU A 201 16.64 13.07 1.56
N GLU A 202 17.50 13.54 2.44
CA GLU A 202 18.97 13.48 2.26
C GLU A 202 19.50 12.07 2.55
N ASP A 203 18.89 11.38 3.52
CA ASP A 203 19.28 10.04 3.96
C ASP A 203 18.13 9.06 3.79
N VAL A 204 18.33 8.05 2.95
CA VAL A 204 17.44 6.89 2.78
C VAL A 204 18.19 5.65 3.24
N ARG A 205 17.64 4.91 4.22
CA ARG A 205 18.29 3.72 4.78
C ARG A 205 17.75 2.43 4.20
N ASP A 206 16.42 2.30 4.15
CA ASP A 206 15.77 1.07 3.67
C ASP A 206 14.44 1.38 2.99
N PRO A 207 14.34 1.27 1.66
CA PRO A 207 13.08 1.47 0.93
C PRO A 207 12.07 0.35 1.11
N THR A 208 12.45 -0.77 1.74
CA THR A 208 11.56 -1.93 1.94
C THR A 208 10.34 -1.53 2.77
N GLY A 209 9.15 -1.89 2.29
CA GLY A 209 7.89 -1.56 2.94
C GLY A 209 7.39 -0.13 2.71
N ALA A 210 8.13 0.71 1.95
CA ALA A 210 7.65 2.06 1.62
C ALA A 210 6.34 2.04 0.83
N GLY A 211 6.21 1.10 -0.12
CA GLY A 211 4.97 0.89 -0.88
C GLY A 211 3.79 0.48 -0.01
N ASP A 212 4.03 -0.40 0.96
CA ASP A 212 3.01 -0.86 1.91
C ASP A 212 2.62 0.25 2.89
N SER A 213 3.60 1.03 3.36
CA SER A 213 3.35 2.21 4.22
C SER A 213 2.61 3.31 3.47
N PHE A 214 2.91 3.50 2.17
CA PHE A 214 2.13 4.37 1.30
C PHE A 214 0.66 3.89 1.23
N ALA A 215 0.45 2.60 0.93
CA ALA A 215 -0.88 2.02 0.84
C ALA A 215 -1.66 2.14 2.16
N GLY A 216 -0.99 1.90 3.30
CA GLY A 216 -1.57 2.06 4.63
C GLY A 216 -1.99 3.50 4.91
N GLY A 217 -1.14 4.47 4.62
CA GLY A 217 -1.47 5.90 4.74
C GLY A 217 -2.61 6.33 3.81
N PHE A 218 -2.55 5.90 2.55
CA PHE A 218 -3.55 6.21 1.53
C PHE A 218 -4.92 5.64 1.89
N LEU A 219 -5.02 4.33 2.10
CA LEU A 219 -6.30 3.65 2.38
C LEU A 219 -6.82 3.95 3.79
N GLY A 220 -5.94 4.06 4.80
CA GLY A 220 -6.35 4.46 6.15
C GLY A 220 -6.97 5.86 6.17
N TYR A 221 -6.39 6.80 5.43
CA TYR A 221 -6.95 8.14 5.28
C TYR A 221 -8.30 8.12 4.56
N LEU A 222 -8.45 7.34 3.48
CA LEU A 222 -9.73 7.17 2.78
C LEU A 222 -10.81 6.61 3.73
N ASP A 223 -10.47 5.60 4.53
CA ASP A 223 -11.42 4.99 5.46
C ASP A 223 -11.88 5.97 6.54
N SER A 224 -10.98 6.78 7.10
CA SER A 224 -11.35 7.81 8.09
C SER A 224 -12.33 8.84 7.53
N HIS A 225 -12.21 9.21 6.25
CA HIS A 225 -13.11 10.14 5.57
C HIS A 225 -14.44 9.50 5.18
N ARG A 226 -14.41 8.22 4.78
CA ARG A 226 -15.61 7.42 4.52
C ARG A 226 -16.47 7.30 5.79
N ALA A 227 -15.87 7.01 6.93
CA ALA A 227 -16.55 6.99 8.22
C ALA A 227 -17.20 8.34 8.56
N GLY A 228 -16.63 9.45 8.06
CA GLY A 228 -17.20 10.80 8.13
C GLY A 228 -18.28 11.12 7.07
N GLY A 229 -18.62 10.14 6.19
CA GLY A 229 -19.65 10.26 5.17
C GLY A 229 -19.18 10.72 3.78
N SER A 230 -17.86 10.85 3.56
CA SER A 230 -17.31 11.17 2.24
C SER A 230 -17.19 9.89 1.37
N SER A 231 -17.30 10.05 0.05
CA SER A 231 -17.03 8.95 -0.87
C SER A 231 -15.52 8.68 -0.94
N PRO A 232 -15.06 7.40 -0.93
CA PRO A 232 -13.67 7.07 -1.22
C PRO A 232 -13.20 7.48 -2.63
N LEU A 233 -14.14 7.79 -3.52
CA LEU A 233 -13.88 8.26 -4.88
C LEU A 233 -13.95 9.79 -5.02
N ASP A 234 -14.12 10.53 -3.92
CA ASP A 234 -14.04 11.99 -3.95
C ASP A 234 -12.63 12.44 -4.35
N GLY A 235 -12.54 13.23 -5.42
CA GLY A 235 -11.26 13.63 -6.01
C GLY A 235 -10.36 14.43 -5.07
N GLU A 236 -10.93 15.26 -4.19
CA GLU A 236 -10.15 16.00 -3.20
C GLU A 236 -9.63 15.07 -2.10
N VAL A 237 -10.46 14.16 -1.62
CA VAL A 237 -10.06 13.15 -0.62
C VAL A 237 -8.97 12.23 -1.19
N LEU A 238 -9.08 11.81 -2.45
CA LEU A 238 -8.07 11.02 -3.13
C LEU A 238 -6.70 11.75 -3.21
N ARG A 239 -6.70 13.05 -3.55
CA ARG A 239 -5.47 13.86 -3.58
C ARG A 239 -4.83 14.01 -2.19
N GLN A 240 -5.65 14.21 -1.16
CA GLN A 240 -5.19 14.27 0.23
C GLN A 240 -4.62 12.92 0.68
N ALA A 241 -5.28 11.80 0.35
CA ALA A 241 -4.81 10.45 0.62
C ALA A 241 -3.45 10.18 -0.04
N MET A 242 -3.23 10.65 -1.28
CA MET A 242 -1.93 10.58 -1.96
C MET A 242 -0.82 11.30 -1.18
N ALA A 243 -1.12 12.48 -0.65
CA ALA A 243 -0.15 13.23 0.16
C ALA A 243 0.16 12.50 1.48
N VAL A 244 -0.86 11.95 2.15
CA VAL A 244 -0.70 11.17 3.38
C VAL A 244 0.12 9.91 3.11
N GLY A 245 -0.20 9.14 2.07
CA GLY A 245 0.57 7.97 1.66
C GLY A 245 2.05 8.30 1.39
N SER A 246 2.32 9.37 0.62
CA SER A 246 3.69 9.82 0.34
C SER A 246 4.46 10.21 1.61
N VAL A 247 3.81 10.86 2.55
CA VAL A 247 4.44 11.24 3.83
C VAL A 247 4.72 10.02 4.69
N LEU A 248 3.80 9.05 4.79
CA LEU A 248 4.03 7.80 5.55
C LEU A 248 5.17 6.98 4.93
N ALA A 249 5.20 6.84 3.61
CA ALA A 249 6.29 6.19 2.88
C ALA A 249 7.64 6.87 3.15
N SER A 250 7.68 8.22 3.19
CA SER A 250 8.91 8.96 3.45
C SER A 250 9.47 8.74 4.87
N PHE A 251 8.63 8.50 5.85
CA PHE A 251 9.08 8.10 7.18
C PHE A 251 9.61 6.65 7.20
N ASN A 252 8.95 5.75 6.48
CA ASN A 252 9.38 4.35 6.46
C ASN A 252 10.84 4.19 6.02
N VAL A 253 11.28 4.94 5.01
CA VAL A 253 12.62 4.79 4.43
C VAL A 253 13.75 5.39 5.26
N GLU A 254 13.44 6.09 6.37
CA GLU A 254 14.43 6.70 7.26
C GLU A 254 15.14 5.70 8.16
N ASP A 255 14.60 4.47 8.33
CA ASP A 255 15.24 3.43 9.14
C ASP A 255 14.93 2.03 8.59
N PHE A 256 15.60 1.01 9.14
CA PHE A 256 15.42 -0.37 8.72
C PHE A 256 14.12 -0.99 9.24
N GLY A 257 13.45 -1.77 8.38
CA GLY A 257 12.22 -2.47 8.72
C GLY A 257 11.15 -1.51 9.24
N THR A 258 10.55 -1.81 10.39
CA THR A 258 9.45 -1.03 10.97
C THR A 258 9.89 -0.02 12.04
N GLU A 259 11.20 0.15 12.30
CA GLU A 259 11.69 0.92 13.45
C GLU A 259 11.22 2.37 13.43
N ARG A 260 11.21 3.00 12.27
CA ARG A 260 10.77 4.39 12.17
C ARG A 260 9.26 4.54 12.28
N ILE A 261 8.49 3.70 11.57
CA ILE A 261 7.01 3.78 11.58
C ILE A 261 6.45 3.47 12.98
N ARG A 262 7.01 2.51 13.71
CA ARG A 262 6.55 2.16 15.07
C ARG A 262 6.76 3.27 16.09
N SER A 263 7.79 4.10 15.93
CA SER A 263 8.11 5.23 16.81
C SER A 263 7.47 6.55 16.38
N LEU A 264 6.84 6.59 15.20
CA LEU A 264 6.27 7.79 14.60
C LEU A 264 5.06 8.30 15.39
N THR A 265 4.94 9.62 15.48
CA THR A 265 3.84 10.31 16.15
C THR A 265 2.95 11.07 15.16
N THR A 266 1.71 11.33 15.57
CA THR A 266 0.77 12.16 14.78
C THR A 266 1.27 13.59 14.57
N ASP A 267 2.00 14.16 15.53
CA ASP A 267 2.56 15.51 15.41
C ASP A 267 3.65 15.57 14.33
N GLU A 268 4.50 14.54 14.23
CA GLU A 268 5.51 14.44 13.17
C GLU A 268 4.86 14.31 11.79
N ILE A 269 3.80 13.50 11.68
CA ILE A 269 3.03 13.36 10.43
C ILE A 269 2.42 14.70 10.04
N ALA A 270 1.77 15.38 10.96
CA ALA A 270 1.15 16.68 10.71
C ALA A 270 2.19 17.75 10.29
N ALA A 271 3.35 17.79 10.96
CA ALA A 271 4.43 18.68 10.62
C ALA A 271 4.97 18.44 9.22
N ARG A 272 5.21 17.16 8.86
CA ARG A 272 5.72 16.80 7.52
C ARG A 272 4.67 17.04 6.43
N LEU A 273 3.40 16.78 6.69
CA LEU A 273 2.30 17.13 5.76
C LEU A 273 2.22 18.64 5.50
N HIS A 274 2.38 19.45 6.55
CA HIS A 274 2.41 20.90 6.41
C HIS A 274 3.60 21.36 5.57
N GLU A 275 4.79 20.81 5.82
CA GLU A 275 5.97 21.10 5.03
C GLU A 275 5.81 20.62 3.59
N PHE A 276 5.33 19.40 3.38
CA PHE A 276 5.11 18.82 2.05
C PHE A 276 4.16 19.66 1.23
N ARG A 277 3.07 20.16 1.83
CA ARG A 277 2.18 21.12 1.18
C ARG A 277 2.93 22.39 0.78
N ARG A 278 3.79 22.92 1.64
CA ARG A 278 4.56 24.16 1.38
C ARG A 278 5.53 24.00 0.19
N ILE A 279 6.18 22.84 0.07
CA ILE A 279 7.18 22.62 -0.99
C ILE A 279 6.57 22.17 -2.32
N THR A 280 5.32 21.70 -2.31
CA THR A 280 4.62 21.23 -3.53
C THR A 280 3.61 22.25 -4.06
N HIS A 281 3.19 23.21 -3.23
CA HIS A 281 2.21 24.22 -3.62
C HIS A 281 2.88 25.36 -4.40
N PHE A 282 2.25 25.75 -5.49
CA PHE A 282 2.58 26.98 -6.23
C PHE A 282 1.27 27.65 -6.65
N ASP A 283 1.29 28.98 -6.72
CA ASP A 283 0.19 29.79 -7.21
C ASP A 283 0.67 30.62 -8.41
N VAL A 284 -0.04 30.48 -9.53
CA VAL A 284 0.24 31.23 -10.76
C VAL A 284 -1.05 31.88 -11.25
N ASP A 285 -1.07 33.20 -11.27
CA ASP A 285 -2.13 33.94 -11.92
C ASP A 285 -1.95 33.86 -13.46
N ALA A 286 -2.72 32.99 -14.10
CA ALA A 286 -2.69 32.80 -15.54
C ALA A 286 -3.02 34.11 -16.32
N ALA A 287 -3.71 35.06 -15.72
CA ALA A 287 -4.00 36.36 -16.32
C ALA A 287 -2.75 37.25 -16.42
N GLN A 288 -1.69 36.95 -15.68
CA GLN A 288 -0.41 37.66 -15.78
C GLN A 288 0.54 37.09 -16.82
N ILE A 289 0.22 35.94 -17.42
CA ILE A 289 1.02 35.35 -18.51
C ILE A 289 0.67 36.10 -19.80
N GLN A 290 1.47 37.08 -20.16
CA GLN A 290 1.38 37.75 -21.44
C GLN A 290 2.01 36.84 -22.51
N ILE A 291 1.20 36.32 -23.43
CA ILE A 291 1.68 35.67 -24.64
C ILE A 291 2.04 36.80 -25.60
N GLY A 292 3.35 37.04 -25.79
CA GLY A 292 3.91 38.00 -26.72
C GLY A 292 3.75 37.54 -28.19
#